data_acc06b64c173b999fc3d7f1fe95ae425
#
_entry.id   acc06b64c173b999fc3d7f1fe95ae425
#
_cell.length_a   1.000
_cell.length_b   1.000
_cell.length_c   1.000
_cell.angle_alpha   90.00
_cell.angle_beta   90.00
_cell.angle_gamma   90.00
#
_symmetry.space_group_name_H-M   'P 1'
#
loop_
_entity.id
_entity.type
_entity.pdbx_description
1 polymer ?
#
loop_
_entity_poly.entity_id
_entity_poly.type
_entity_poly.pdbx_seq_one_letter_code
_entity_poly.pdbx_strand_id
1 'polypeptide(L)'
;MKKFFNSTYSQMTIMFGVLLLINFTIVLFVFRTSTFSPAAKQMAQQINNQMLIIKHLLNEKNFDQSKIKLNEIYTNGEVLIKTRSPSDHFPQIQFYQELKNQLDKQNIRTAFLQADGEPPRLWLQPTWTKEYWLGFAFYSYIDNISALFLGLAITLFLLTLLASFFFSRYMLKPFKQLASMAKSIVQGENSDKNLPVKGTLEVQNLTELVKNSAIQIQKLNQEKEILLAGVSHDLRTPLARMRLQTEFMSDDEMRENMNNEIDEMNQIINDFIAFVKLGSEEKFENTDLITIIQQSIEPYLQQGKQVDFKTDMSKCHLKLKPISIKRMLTNIYENAFKYGKPPVKITLEKESDLAKIMIYDHGKGIAEKDFEKIFEPFVMAQSSKNEYGSGLGLSIVKKLAQQNNARVSASNHINGGLQIEIKIKY
;
A
#
# COMPACT_ATOMS: atom_id res chain seq x y z
N MET A 1 4.61 0.54 -11.45
CA MET A 1 5.62 1.32 -10.71
C MET A 1 5.02 2.34 -9.71
N LYS A 2 4.06 3.23 -10.05
CA LYS A 2 3.48 4.21 -9.09
C LYS A 2 2.85 3.61 -7.82
N LYS A 3 2.24 2.41 -7.88
CA LYS A 3 1.66 1.74 -6.69
C LYS A 3 2.69 1.21 -5.68
N PHE A 4 3.91 0.92 -6.14
CA PHE A 4 4.99 0.43 -5.27
C PHE A 4 5.55 1.57 -4.40
N PHE A 5 5.75 2.77 -4.98
CA PHE A 5 6.26 3.94 -4.25
C PHE A 5 5.29 4.53 -3.22
N ASN A 6 3.97 4.28 -3.36
CA ASN A 6 2.96 4.76 -2.40
C ASN A 6 2.66 3.76 -1.26
N SER A 7 3.31 2.61 -1.25
CA SER A 7 3.21 1.68 -0.12
C SER A 7 4.08 2.18 1.03
N THR A 8 3.53 2.24 2.26
CA THR A 8 4.30 2.54 3.50
C THR A 8 5.52 1.64 3.66
N TYR A 9 5.43 0.38 3.19
CA TYR A 9 6.55 -0.55 3.10
C TYR A 9 7.69 -0.02 2.21
N SER A 10 7.36 0.44 1.02
CA SER A 10 8.35 0.97 0.07
C SER A 10 8.98 2.27 0.58
N GLN A 11 8.16 3.17 1.15
CA GLN A 11 8.67 4.43 1.74
C GLN A 11 9.60 4.16 2.93
N MET A 12 9.27 3.21 3.83
CA MET A 12 10.15 2.81 4.92
C MET A 12 11.43 2.14 4.41
N THR A 13 11.35 1.24 3.43
CA THR A 13 12.52 0.60 2.85
C THR A 13 13.45 1.62 2.21
N ILE A 14 12.91 2.62 1.49
CA ILE A 14 13.67 3.73 0.92
C ILE A 14 14.28 4.59 2.02
N MET A 15 13.51 4.94 3.06
CA MET A 15 14.00 5.73 4.20
C MET A 15 15.15 5.01 4.92
N PHE A 16 15.04 3.71 5.19
CA PHE A 16 16.12 2.91 5.78
C PHE A 16 17.32 2.81 4.84
N GLY A 17 17.10 2.64 3.53
CA GLY A 17 18.18 2.64 2.54
C GLY A 17 18.95 3.96 2.49
N VAL A 18 18.25 5.10 2.53
CA VAL A 18 18.83 6.44 2.60
C VAL A 18 19.61 6.63 3.91
N LEU A 19 19.05 6.19 5.03
CA LEU A 19 19.69 6.29 6.35
C LEU A 19 20.98 5.45 6.41
N LEU A 20 20.98 4.29 5.77
CA LEU A 20 22.16 3.44 5.59
C LEU A 20 23.25 4.11 4.76
N LEU A 21 22.85 4.75 3.66
CA LEU A 21 23.76 5.43 2.75
C LEU A 21 24.40 6.66 3.44
N ILE A 22 23.63 7.40 4.24
CA ILE A 22 24.13 8.49 5.08
C ILE A 22 25.10 7.95 6.13
N ASN A 23 24.77 6.87 6.83
CA ASN A 23 25.63 6.27 7.84
C ASN A 23 26.95 5.77 7.23
N PHE A 24 26.89 5.09 6.10
CA PHE A 24 28.08 4.67 5.35
C PHE A 24 28.97 5.86 4.96
N THR A 25 28.36 6.93 4.47
CA THR A 25 29.11 8.17 4.11
C THR A 25 29.76 8.81 5.32
N ILE A 26 29.07 8.85 6.48
CA ILE A 26 29.62 9.38 7.74
C ILE A 26 30.80 8.50 8.21
N VAL A 27 30.67 7.18 8.17
CA VAL A 27 31.73 6.24 8.57
C VAL A 27 32.98 6.44 7.69
N LEU A 28 32.81 6.55 6.37
CA LEU A 28 33.90 6.84 5.44
C LEU A 28 34.55 8.19 5.73
N PHE A 29 33.77 9.24 6.01
CA PHE A 29 34.25 10.56 6.33
C PHE A 29 35.06 10.57 7.64
N VAL A 30 34.50 9.97 8.70
CA VAL A 30 35.16 9.86 10.01
C VAL A 30 36.44 9.04 9.88
N PHE A 31 36.44 7.95 9.14
CA PHE A 31 37.61 7.13 8.87
C PHE A 31 38.71 7.92 8.17
N ARG A 32 38.36 8.67 7.13
CA ARG A 32 39.30 9.53 6.39
C ARG A 32 39.95 10.59 7.31
N THR A 33 39.13 11.27 8.12
CA THR A 33 39.61 12.39 8.94
C THR A 33 40.34 11.96 10.22
N SER A 34 39.85 10.89 10.86
CA SER A 34 40.34 10.45 12.18
C SER A 34 41.49 9.43 12.10
N THR A 35 41.63 8.74 10.97
CA THR A 35 42.64 7.67 10.85
C THR A 35 43.68 7.95 9.80
N PHE A 36 43.31 8.29 8.57
CA PHE A 36 44.26 8.44 7.49
C PHE A 36 45.13 9.70 7.66
N SER A 37 44.54 10.85 7.91
CA SER A 37 45.30 12.11 7.98
C SER A 37 46.23 12.18 9.19
N PRO A 38 45.81 11.79 10.43
CA PRO A 38 46.72 11.74 11.57
C PRO A 38 47.83 10.68 11.41
N ALA A 39 47.52 9.50 10.88
CA ALA A 39 48.51 8.44 10.65
C ALA A 39 49.58 8.89 9.61
N ALA A 40 49.17 9.52 8.51
CA ALA A 40 50.10 10.05 7.53
C ALA A 40 50.99 11.15 8.11
N LYS A 41 50.44 12.04 8.95
CA LYS A 41 51.20 13.09 9.65
C LYS A 41 52.20 12.52 10.64
N GLN A 42 51.77 11.56 11.46
CA GLN A 42 52.66 10.90 12.44
C GLN A 42 53.78 10.13 11.73
N MET A 43 53.49 9.43 10.65
CA MET A 43 54.46 8.71 9.84
C MET A 43 55.46 9.69 9.18
N ALA A 44 54.99 10.81 8.61
CA ALA A 44 55.89 11.84 8.06
C ALA A 44 56.84 12.41 9.12
N GLN A 45 56.37 12.63 10.35
CA GLN A 45 57.22 13.07 11.46
C GLN A 45 58.26 12.01 11.86
N GLN A 46 57.84 10.74 11.93
CA GLN A 46 58.75 9.65 12.26
C GLN A 46 59.84 9.48 11.20
N ILE A 47 59.48 9.54 9.93
CA ILE A 47 60.42 9.52 8.80
C ILE A 47 61.43 10.70 8.91
N ASN A 48 60.94 11.91 9.20
CA ASN A 48 61.81 13.07 9.35
C ASN A 48 62.81 12.90 10.50
N ASN A 49 62.38 12.39 11.64
CA ASN A 49 63.24 12.09 12.78
C ASN A 49 64.32 11.05 12.42
N GLN A 50 63.93 9.98 11.70
CA GLN A 50 64.87 8.96 11.21
C GLN A 50 65.90 9.57 10.25
N MET A 51 65.47 10.46 9.36
CA MET A 51 66.38 11.17 8.44
C MET A 51 67.38 12.04 9.18
N LEU A 52 67.01 12.68 10.31
CA LEU A 52 67.97 13.46 11.13
C LEU A 52 69.02 12.55 11.78
N ILE A 53 68.63 11.37 12.25
CA ILE A 53 69.58 10.37 12.79
C ILE A 53 70.59 9.93 11.69
N ILE A 54 70.04 9.62 10.50
CA ILE A 54 70.88 9.21 9.36
C ILE A 54 71.85 10.35 8.97
N LYS A 55 71.41 11.63 8.99
CA LYS A 55 72.27 12.78 8.75
C LYS A 55 73.43 12.83 9.71
N HIS A 56 73.21 12.58 10.99
CA HIS A 56 74.24 12.60 12.03
C HIS A 56 75.28 11.49 11.78
N LEU A 57 74.80 10.30 11.43
CA LEU A 57 75.65 9.13 11.13
C LEU A 57 76.49 9.28 9.86
N LEU A 58 75.96 9.96 8.84
CA LEU A 58 76.66 10.21 7.57
C LEU A 58 77.69 11.33 7.68
N ASN A 59 77.63 12.22 8.69
CA ASN A 59 78.57 13.23 8.93
C ASN A 59 79.85 12.73 9.69
N GLU A 60 79.81 11.51 10.22
CA GLU A 60 81.04 10.90 10.78
C GLU A 60 81.97 10.53 9.64
N LYS A 61 83.31 10.81 9.82
CA LYS A 61 84.39 10.86 8.81
C LYS A 61 84.59 9.56 7.97
N ASN A 62 83.84 8.47 8.18
CA ASN A 62 83.99 7.22 7.41
C ASN A 62 82.64 6.77 6.84
N PHE A 63 82.39 7.11 5.58
CA PHE A 63 81.10 6.78 4.88
C PHE A 63 80.77 5.28 4.82
N ASP A 64 81.78 4.41 4.67
CA ASP A 64 81.56 2.95 4.64
C ASP A 64 81.29 2.35 6.01
N GLN A 65 81.82 2.90 7.09
CA GLN A 65 81.43 2.46 8.45
C GLN A 65 80.02 3.01 8.82
N SER A 66 79.63 4.17 8.28
CA SER A 66 78.26 4.69 8.46
C SER A 66 77.24 3.84 7.76
N LYS A 67 77.53 3.21 6.62
CA LYS A 67 76.65 2.27 5.96
C LYS A 67 76.42 0.99 6.79
N ILE A 68 77.49 0.47 7.42
CA ILE A 68 77.44 -0.71 8.29
C ILE A 68 76.59 -0.39 9.54
N LYS A 69 76.81 0.74 10.18
CA LYS A 69 76.03 1.22 11.33
C LYS A 69 74.57 1.45 10.98
N LEU A 70 74.23 1.95 9.79
CA LEU A 70 72.84 2.10 9.30
C LEU A 70 72.15 0.76 9.16
N ASN A 71 72.83 -0.28 8.66
CA ASN A 71 72.30 -1.62 8.57
C ASN A 71 72.08 -2.28 9.96
N GLU A 72 72.96 -1.98 10.94
CA GLU A 72 72.80 -2.47 12.31
C GLU A 72 71.60 -1.81 13.05
N ILE A 73 71.35 -0.53 12.79
CA ILE A 73 70.28 0.21 13.44
C ILE A 73 68.92 -0.17 12.87
N TYR A 74 68.82 -0.55 11.59
CA TYR A 74 67.57 -0.92 10.88
C TYR A 74 67.54 -2.43 10.62
N THR A 75 67.44 -3.21 11.69
CA THR A 75 67.54 -4.71 11.66
C THR A 75 66.49 -5.42 10.82
N ASN A 76 65.38 -4.77 10.36
CA ASN A 76 64.33 -5.38 9.59
C ASN A 76 64.01 -4.75 8.23
N GLY A 77 64.77 -3.79 7.78
CA GLY A 77 64.55 -3.14 6.50
C GLY A 77 65.76 -2.36 6.08
N GLU A 78 66.54 -2.91 5.20
CA GLU A 78 67.70 -2.27 4.65
C GLU A 78 67.34 -0.85 4.15
N VAL A 79 67.98 0.17 4.72
CA VAL A 79 67.92 1.52 4.13
C VAL A 79 68.86 1.49 2.94
N LEU A 80 68.34 1.52 1.75
CA LEU A 80 69.12 1.59 0.54
C LEU A 80 69.46 3.03 0.21
N ILE A 81 70.72 3.24 -0.24
CA ILE A 81 71.15 4.55 -0.69
C ILE A 81 71.35 4.49 -2.21
N LYS A 82 70.74 5.41 -2.96
CA LYS A 82 70.95 5.56 -4.42
C LYS A 82 71.35 6.97 -4.76
N THR A 83 72.22 7.13 -5.75
CA THR A 83 72.67 8.42 -6.28
C THR A 83 71.83 8.92 -7.45
N ARG A 84 71.02 8.02 -8.06
CA ARG A 84 70.11 8.36 -9.16
C ARG A 84 68.68 8.37 -8.66
N SER A 85 67.87 9.32 -9.18
CA SER A 85 66.42 9.36 -8.91
C SER A 85 65.78 8.04 -9.29
N PRO A 86 65.03 7.39 -8.39
CA PRO A 86 64.19 6.26 -8.76
C PRO A 86 63.05 6.73 -9.65
N SER A 87 62.52 5.82 -10.49
CA SER A 87 61.36 6.11 -11.33
C SER A 87 60.13 6.39 -10.46
N ASP A 88 59.42 7.49 -10.79
CA ASP A 88 58.31 7.97 -9.97
C ASP A 88 57.01 7.23 -10.35
N HIS A 89 56.66 6.19 -9.61
CA HIS A 89 55.37 5.51 -9.70
C HIS A 89 54.69 5.54 -8.32
N PHE A 90 54.16 6.70 -7.97
CA PHE A 90 53.49 6.87 -6.68
C PHE A 90 52.10 6.27 -6.71
N PRO A 91 51.73 5.38 -5.76
CA PRO A 91 50.43 4.75 -5.75
C PRO A 91 49.28 5.76 -5.64
N GLN A 92 48.19 5.55 -6.38
CA GLN A 92 46.98 6.39 -6.36
C GLN A 92 46.14 6.24 -5.09
N ILE A 93 46.61 5.48 -4.10
CA ILE A 93 45.93 5.28 -2.83
C ILE A 93 45.96 6.54 -2.00
N GLN A 94 44.82 6.99 -1.50
CA GLN A 94 44.67 8.29 -0.79
C GLN A 94 45.62 8.48 0.38
N PHE A 95 45.98 7.43 1.11
CA PHE A 95 46.92 7.51 2.21
C PHE A 95 48.34 7.92 1.73
N TYR A 96 48.80 7.28 0.65
CA TYR A 96 50.12 7.63 0.09
C TYR A 96 50.16 9.04 -0.47
N GLN A 97 49.05 9.51 -1.06
CA GLN A 97 48.96 10.90 -1.52
C GLN A 97 49.01 11.90 -0.35
N GLU A 98 48.31 11.57 0.76
CA GLU A 98 48.35 12.42 1.96
C GLU A 98 49.74 12.41 2.61
N LEU A 99 50.39 11.21 2.70
CA LEU A 99 51.75 11.09 3.19
C LEU A 99 52.73 11.91 2.34
N LYS A 100 52.61 11.82 1.02
CA LYS A 100 53.39 12.64 0.07
C LYS A 100 53.21 14.14 0.34
N ASN A 101 51.94 14.58 0.46
CA ASN A 101 51.63 15.97 0.75
C ASN A 101 52.26 16.47 2.09
N GLN A 102 52.29 15.61 3.12
CA GLN A 102 52.89 15.95 4.40
C GLN A 102 54.43 16.01 4.33
N LEU A 103 55.05 15.13 3.55
CA LEU A 103 56.52 15.15 3.31
C LEU A 103 56.94 16.33 2.42
N ASP A 104 56.18 16.63 1.37
CA ASP A 104 56.43 17.78 0.50
C ASP A 104 56.33 19.11 1.25
N LYS A 105 55.44 19.25 2.24
CA LYS A 105 55.38 20.40 3.16
C LYS A 105 56.65 20.58 3.98
N GLN A 106 57.39 19.51 4.19
CA GLN A 106 58.68 19.52 4.87
C GLN A 106 59.87 19.67 3.88
N ASN A 107 59.59 19.98 2.60
CA ASN A 107 60.57 20.06 1.50
C ASN A 107 61.29 18.73 1.23
N ILE A 108 60.74 17.58 1.62
CA ILE A 108 61.30 16.26 1.38
C ILE A 108 60.73 15.74 0.07
N ARG A 109 61.57 15.58 -0.95
CA ARG A 109 61.15 14.96 -2.21
C ARG A 109 60.96 13.46 -2.01
N THR A 110 59.84 12.96 -2.56
CA THR A 110 59.46 11.54 -2.43
C THR A 110 59.36 10.88 -3.80
N ALA A 111 59.82 9.64 -3.89
CA ALA A 111 59.57 8.75 -5.02
C ALA A 111 59.22 7.35 -4.46
N PHE A 112 58.33 6.62 -5.14
CA PHE A 112 57.94 5.31 -4.71
C PHE A 112 58.30 4.27 -5.79
N LEU A 113 59.00 3.24 -5.41
CA LEU A 113 59.36 2.15 -6.32
C LEU A 113 58.97 0.81 -5.71
N GLN A 114 58.17 0.07 -6.47
CA GLN A 114 57.90 -1.35 -6.21
C GLN A 114 58.57 -2.14 -7.31
N ALA A 115 59.55 -2.94 -6.97
CA ALA A 115 60.16 -3.90 -7.89
C ALA A 115 59.58 -5.31 -7.67
N ASP A 116 59.47 -6.08 -8.73
CA ASP A 116 58.99 -7.46 -8.63
C ASP A 116 59.87 -8.28 -7.69
N GLY A 117 59.24 -8.90 -6.66
CA GLY A 117 59.95 -9.75 -5.67
C GLY A 117 60.61 -9.02 -4.49
N GLU A 118 60.58 -7.71 -4.46
CA GLU A 118 61.06 -6.90 -3.34
C GLU A 118 59.96 -6.17 -2.61
N PRO A 119 60.11 -5.87 -1.28
CA PRO A 119 59.13 -5.03 -0.60
C PRO A 119 59.11 -3.63 -1.22
N PRO A 120 57.90 -3.02 -1.37
CA PRO A 120 57.80 -1.67 -1.89
C PRO A 120 58.62 -0.71 -1.03
N ARG A 121 59.33 0.21 -1.67
CA ARG A 121 60.22 1.17 -1.01
C ARG A 121 59.75 2.60 -1.23
N LEU A 122 59.68 3.34 -0.15
CA LEU A 122 59.50 4.80 -0.19
C LEU A 122 60.91 5.44 -0.27
N TRP A 123 61.17 6.08 -1.39
CA TRP A 123 62.42 6.80 -1.60
C TRP A 123 62.28 8.26 -1.23
N LEU A 124 63.17 8.78 -0.41
CA LEU A 124 63.16 10.12 0.12
C LEU A 124 64.47 10.82 -0.23
N GLN A 125 64.37 12.01 -0.78
CA GLN A 125 65.55 12.87 -0.99
C GLN A 125 65.67 13.82 0.20
N PRO A 126 66.72 13.71 1.01
CA PRO A 126 66.92 14.57 2.16
C PRO A 126 67.06 16.05 1.77
N THR A 127 66.61 16.97 2.64
CA THR A 127 66.72 18.43 2.42
C THR A 127 68.12 18.92 2.49
N TRP A 128 69.02 18.21 3.18
CA TRP A 128 70.45 18.60 3.42
C TRP A 128 71.39 18.09 2.33
N THR A 129 70.94 17.22 1.40
CA THR A 129 71.74 16.81 0.23
C THR A 129 70.82 16.47 -0.96
N LYS A 130 71.32 16.76 -2.17
CA LYS A 130 70.67 16.39 -3.43
C LYS A 130 71.35 15.17 -4.09
N GLU A 131 72.42 14.66 -3.48
CA GLU A 131 73.28 13.60 -4.06
C GLU A 131 72.67 12.22 -3.81
N TYR A 132 71.91 12.04 -2.73
CA TYR A 132 71.44 10.71 -2.30
C TYR A 132 69.94 10.63 -2.15
N TRP A 133 69.40 9.46 -2.47
CA TRP A 133 68.07 9.01 -2.16
C TRP A 133 68.12 7.93 -1.12
N LEU A 134 67.34 8.03 -0.06
CA LEU A 134 67.23 7.04 1.00
C LEU A 134 65.94 6.22 0.79
N GLY A 135 66.09 4.94 0.56
CA GLY A 135 64.96 4.01 0.34
C GLY A 135 64.63 3.24 1.61
N PHE A 136 63.45 3.48 2.15
CA PHE A 136 62.92 2.78 3.31
C PHE A 136 61.97 1.65 2.83
N ALA A 137 62.15 0.41 3.33
CA ALA A 137 61.20 -0.65 3.08
C ALA A 137 59.87 -0.27 3.72
N PHE A 138 58.83 -0.34 2.91
CA PHE A 138 57.50 0.06 3.32
C PHE A 138 56.64 -1.17 3.39
N TYR A 139 56.50 -1.77 4.57
CA TYR A 139 55.59 -2.87 4.79
C TYR A 139 54.16 -2.28 4.90
N SER A 140 53.30 -2.76 4.03
CA SER A 140 51.92 -2.29 3.90
C SER A 140 51.10 -2.59 5.17
N TYR A 141 51.33 -1.76 6.20
CA TYR A 141 50.47 -1.77 7.39
C TYR A 141 49.01 -1.40 7.08
N ILE A 142 48.81 -0.74 5.94
CA ILE A 142 47.52 -0.15 5.52
C ILE A 142 46.62 -1.18 4.85
N ASP A 143 47.17 -2.18 4.17
CA ASP A 143 46.36 -3.22 3.50
C ASP A 143 45.51 -3.99 4.50
N ASN A 144 46.04 -4.29 5.67
CA ASN A 144 45.29 -4.98 6.73
C ASN A 144 44.24 -4.07 7.40
N ILE A 145 44.52 -2.77 7.55
CA ILE A 145 43.60 -1.84 8.17
C ILE A 145 42.42 -1.54 7.23
N SER A 146 42.68 -1.34 5.93
CA SER A 146 41.61 -1.10 4.95
C SER A 146 40.69 -2.30 4.80
N ALA A 147 41.21 -3.52 4.83
CA ALA A 147 40.42 -4.76 4.80
C ALA A 147 39.54 -4.90 6.05
N LEU A 148 40.07 -4.60 7.23
CA LEU A 148 39.30 -4.59 8.48
C LEU A 148 38.14 -3.59 8.45
N PHE A 149 38.38 -2.36 7.97
CA PHE A 149 37.32 -1.35 7.88
C PHE A 149 36.28 -1.68 6.81
N LEU A 150 36.67 -2.24 5.67
CA LEU A 150 35.76 -2.72 4.65
C LEU A 150 34.90 -3.86 5.20
N GLY A 151 35.49 -4.79 5.94
CA GLY A 151 34.76 -5.86 6.63
C GLY A 151 33.76 -5.32 7.64
N LEU A 152 34.13 -4.31 8.42
CA LEU A 152 33.25 -3.69 9.40
C LEU A 152 32.09 -2.90 8.73
N ALA A 153 32.36 -2.23 7.62
CA ALA A 153 31.35 -1.54 6.83
C ALA A 153 30.34 -2.53 6.21
N ILE A 154 30.83 -3.64 5.66
CA ILE A 154 29.97 -4.70 5.10
C ILE A 154 29.14 -5.36 6.20
N THR A 155 29.71 -5.65 7.36
CA THR A 155 28.95 -6.27 8.47
C THR A 155 27.87 -5.33 9.01
N LEU A 156 28.15 -4.04 9.19
CA LEU A 156 27.16 -3.03 9.55
C LEU A 156 26.04 -2.93 8.50
N PHE A 157 26.39 -2.94 7.23
CA PHE A 157 25.42 -2.92 6.13
C PHE A 157 24.49 -4.13 6.16
N LEU A 158 25.05 -5.35 6.30
CA LEU A 158 24.28 -6.59 6.39
C LEU A 158 23.39 -6.62 7.64
N LEU A 159 23.91 -6.15 8.78
CA LEU A 159 23.16 -6.09 10.05
C LEU A 159 21.96 -5.13 9.97
N THR A 160 22.13 -4.02 9.28
CA THR A 160 21.04 -3.03 9.08
C THR A 160 20.00 -3.53 8.08
N LEU A 161 20.42 -4.24 7.03
CA LEU A 161 19.49 -4.93 6.11
C LEU A 161 18.68 -6.00 6.86
N LEU A 162 19.32 -6.78 7.71
CA LEU A 162 18.69 -7.82 8.51
C LEU A 162 17.68 -7.20 9.50
N ALA A 163 18.07 -6.14 10.20
CA ALA A 163 17.21 -5.41 11.13
C ALA A 163 16.00 -4.80 10.40
N SER A 164 16.20 -4.19 9.23
CA SER A 164 15.12 -3.66 8.38
C SER A 164 14.14 -4.73 7.94
N PHE A 165 14.63 -5.90 7.55
CA PHE A 165 13.79 -7.04 7.16
C PHE A 165 12.94 -7.57 8.33
N PHE A 166 13.53 -7.76 9.50
CA PHE A 166 12.81 -8.20 10.70
C PHE A 166 11.79 -7.18 11.17
N PHE A 167 12.16 -5.89 11.21
CA PHE A 167 11.26 -4.80 11.58
C PHE A 167 10.06 -4.71 10.64
N SER A 168 10.31 -4.76 9.32
CA SER A 168 9.27 -4.76 8.30
C SER A 168 8.29 -5.92 8.48
N ARG A 169 8.80 -7.12 8.77
CA ARG A 169 7.98 -8.32 8.91
C ARG A 169 7.21 -8.35 10.24
N TYR A 170 7.81 -7.83 11.32
CA TYR A 170 7.23 -7.86 12.66
C TYR A 170 6.20 -6.74 12.88
N MET A 171 6.44 -5.54 12.36
CA MET A 171 5.52 -4.41 12.52
C MET A 171 4.47 -4.28 11.40
N LEU A 172 4.84 -4.43 10.12
CA LEU A 172 3.92 -4.14 9.01
C LEU A 172 2.90 -5.26 8.75
N LYS A 173 3.25 -6.51 9.02
CA LYS A 173 2.32 -7.63 8.80
C LYS A 173 1.07 -7.55 9.66
N PRO A 174 1.16 -7.28 10.99
CA PRO A 174 -0.02 -7.07 11.85
C PRO A 174 -0.90 -5.90 11.41
N PHE A 175 -0.30 -4.77 11.01
CA PHE A 175 -1.07 -3.61 10.52
C PHE A 175 -1.89 -3.93 9.25
N LYS A 176 -1.32 -4.69 8.31
CA LYS A 176 -2.08 -5.13 7.13
C LYS A 176 -3.26 -6.04 7.51
N GLN A 177 -3.07 -6.90 8.51
CA GLN A 177 -4.13 -7.77 9.00
C GLN A 177 -5.23 -6.97 9.69
N LEU A 178 -4.88 -5.97 10.51
CA LEU A 178 -5.84 -5.06 11.14
C LEU A 178 -6.62 -4.24 10.11
N ALA A 179 -5.95 -3.72 9.07
CA ALA A 179 -6.62 -2.99 8.01
C ALA A 179 -7.60 -3.87 7.21
N SER A 180 -7.24 -5.14 6.95
CA SER A 180 -8.14 -6.08 6.28
C SER A 180 -9.34 -6.44 7.16
N MET A 181 -9.14 -6.59 8.47
CA MET A 181 -10.22 -6.84 9.42
C MET A 181 -11.17 -5.64 9.55
N ALA A 182 -10.63 -4.43 9.70
CA ALA A 182 -11.47 -3.23 9.75
C ALA A 182 -12.34 -3.11 8.49
N LYS A 183 -11.80 -3.48 7.33
CA LYS A 183 -12.55 -3.51 6.07
C LYS A 183 -13.66 -4.57 6.08
N SER A 184 -13.39 -5.80 6.56
CA SER A 184 -14.40 -6.86 6.62
C SER A 184 -15.51 -6.54 7.63
N ILE A 185 -15.19 -5.88 8.76
CA ILE A 185 -16.17 -5.38 9.73
C ILE A 185 -17.14 -4.37 9.08
N VAL A 186 -16.58 -3.39 8.35
CA VAL A 186 -17.39 -2.38 7.64
C VAL A 186 -18.26 -3.03 6.56
N GLN A 187 -17.81 -4.13 5.95
CA GLN A 187 -18.54 -4.87 4.92
C GLN A 187 -19.57 -5.86 5.49
N GLY A 188 -19.69 -5.97 6.84
CA GLY A 188 -20.62 -6.88 7.49
C GLY A 188 -20.22 -8.37 7.40
N GLU A 189 -18.97 -8.65 7.01
CA GLU A 189 -18.47 -10.02 7.01
C GLU A 189 -18.12 -10.42 8.45
N ASN A 190 -18.69 -11.53 8.93
CA ASN A 190 -18.32 -12.13 10.21
C ASN A 190 -16.85 -12.57 10.18
N SER A 191 -15.98 -11.74 10.72
CA SER A 191 -14.55 -12.04 10.81
C SER A 191 -14.24 -12.79 12.11
N ASP A 192 -14.70 -14.04 12.19
CA ASP A 192 -14.28 -15.02 13.22
C ASP A 192 -12.80 -15.47 13.03
N LYS A 193 -12.03 -14.74 12.26
CA LYS A 193 -10.60 -15.00 12.12
C LYS A 193 -9.90 -14.55 13.39
N ASN A 194 -9.54 -15.52 14.23
CA ASN A 194 -8.58 -15.35 15.31
C ASN A 194 -7.38 -14.55 14.83
N LEU A 195 -7.35 -13.27 15.14
CA LEU A 195 -6.21 -12.44 14.85
C LEU A 195 -5.05 -12.89 15.71
N PRO A 196 -3.88 -13.12 15.14
CA PRO A 196 -2.71 -13.38 15.96
C PRO A 196 -2.40 -12.12 16.78
N VAL A 197 -2.56 -12.22 18.09
CA VAL A 197 -2.17 -11.20 19.08
C VAL A 197 -0.64 -11.15 19.20
N LYS A 198 0.08 -11.20 18.07
CA LYS A 198 1.54 -11.15 18.00
C LYS A 198 1.96 -9.80 17.43
N GLY A 199 2.59 -8.98 18.27
CA GLY A 199 3.10 -7.67 17.88
C GLY A 199 3.57 -6.89 19.10
N THR A 200 3.95 -5.63 18.90
CA THR A 200 4.26 -4.69 19.99
C THR A 200 3.01 -4.40 20.83
N LEU A 201 3.19 -3.84 22.00
CA LEU A 201 2.08 -3.51 22.92
C LEU A 201 1.05 -2.59 22.21
N GLU A 202 1.52 -1.67 21.40
CA GLU A 202 0.68 -0.74 20.62
C GLU A 202 -0.20 -1.46 19.59
N VAL A 203 0.38 -2.47 18.93
CA VAL A 203 -0.37 -3.31 17.96
C VAL A 203 -1.41 -4.16 18.69
N GLN A 204 -1.08 -4.69 19.88
CA GLN A 204 -2.02 -5.45 20.71
C GLN A 204 -3.18 -4.57 21.18
N ASN A 205 -2.90 -3.38 21.71
CA ASN A 205 -3.91 -2.41 22.13
C ASN A 205 -4.82 -2.00 20.96
N LEU A 206 -4.23 -1.73 19.79
CA LEU A 206 -5.00 -1.39 18.60
C LEU A 206 -5.88 -2.57 18.11
N THR A 207 -5.36 -3.80 18.22
CA THR A 207 -6.12 -5.03 17.89
C THR A 207 -7.34 -5.17 18.80
N GLU A 208 -7.16 -4.94 20.10
CA GLU A 208 -8.24 -5.01 21.08
C GLU A 208 -9.29 -3.91 20.84
N LEU A 209 -8.87 -2.69 20.56
CA LEU A 209 -9.78 -1.59 20.22
C LEU A 209 -10.61 -1.91 18.97
N VAL A 210 -9.98 -2.42 17.90
CA VAL A 210 -10.69 -2.81 16.66
C VAL A 210 -11.66 -3.95 16.95
N LYS A 211 -11.27 -4.94 17.76
CA LYS A 211 -12.14 -6.06 18.16
C LYS A 211 -13.35 -5.58 18.97
N ASN A 212 -13.13 -4.72 19.96
CA ASN A 212 -14.20 -4.17 20.79
C ASN A 212 -15.16 -3.30 19.94
N SER A 213 -14.63 -2.51 19.02
CA SER A 213 -15.45 -1.74 18.07
C SER A 213 -16.29 -2.65 17.16
N ALA A 214 -15.73 -3.77 16.72
CA ALA A 214 -16.46 -4.77 15.93
C ALA A 214 -17.65 -5.35 16.70
N ILE A 215 -17.41 -5.74 17.95
CA ILE A 215 -18.45 -6.29 18.85
C ILE A 215 -19.56 -5.24 19.07
N GLN A 216 -19.19 -3.99 19.32
CA GLN A 216 -20.15 -2.90 19.50
C GLN A 216 -20.99 -2.65 18.23
N ILE A 217 -20.38 -2.64 17.05
CA ILE A 217 -21.09 -2.49 15.78
C ILE A 217 -22.06 -3.66 15.57
N GLN A 218 -21.65 -4.89 15.86
CA GLN A 218 -22.52 -6.06 15.75
C GLN A 218 -23.70 -5.96 16.72
N LYS A 219 -23.44 -5.55 17.97
CA LYS A 219 -24.52 -5.34 18.97
C LYS A 219 -25.50 -4.27 18.54
N LEU A 220 -25.01 -3.12 18.05
CA LEU A 220 -25.84 -2.05 17.54
C LEU A 220 -26.71 -2.49 16.35
N ASN A 221 -26.15 -3.33 15.46
CA ASN A 221 -26.91 -3.87 14.34
C ASN A 221 -28.02 -4.84 14.83
N GLN A 222 -27.75 -5.69 15.82
CA GLN A 222 -28.74 -6.57 16.43
C GLN A 222 -29.86 -5.77 17.15
N GLU A 223 -29.48 -4.78 17.97
CA GLU A 223 -30.44 -3.89 18.64
C GLU A 223 -31.33 -3.16 17.63
N LYS A 224 -30.74 -2.67 16.53
CA LYS A 224 -31.47 -2.05 15.42
C LYS A 224 -32.47 -3.02 14.79
N GLU A 225 -32.08 -4.28 14.56
CA GLU A 225 -32.98 -5.31 13.98
C GLU A 225 -34.16 -5.62 14.93
N ILE A 226 -33.90 -5.72 16.24
CA ILE A 226 -34.95 -5.96 17.25
C ILE A 226 -35.91 -4.77 17.32
N LEU A 227 -35.39 -3.54 17.39
CA LEU A 227 -36.21 -2.34 17.41
C LEU A 227 -37.14 -2.25 16.18
N LEU A 228 -36.59 -2.54 15.00
CA LEU A 228 -37.38 -2.49 13.76
C LEU A 228 -38.44 -3.61 13.67
N ALA A 229 -38.13 -4.78 14.19
CA ALA A 229 -39.11 -5.86 14.30
C ALA A 229 -40.25 -5.46 15.24
N GLY A 230 -39.91 -4.83 16.39
CA GLY A 230 -40.90 -4.30 17.34
C GLY A 230 -41.80 -3.21 16.76
N VAL A 231 -41.16 -2.17 16.17
CA VAL A 231 -41.90 -1.07 15.52
C VAL A 231 -42.84 -1.60 14.42
N SER A 232 -42.37 -2.58 13.63
CA SER A 232 -43.19 -3.21 12.58
C SER A 232 -44.44 -3.90 13.10
N HIS A 233 -44.28 -4.67 14.17
CA HIS A 233 -45.36 -5.33 14.84
C HIS A 233 -46.38 -4.32 15.39
N ASP A 234 -45.87 -3.25 16.04
CA ASP A 234 -46.72 -2.27 16.69
C ASP A 234 -47.45 -1.34 15.70
N LEU A 235 -46.91 -1.20 14.47
CA LEU A 235 -47.59 -0.48 13.39
C LEU A 235 -48.64 -1.36 12.67
N ARG A 236 -48.41 -2.66 12.52
CA ARG A 236 -49.40 -3.57 11.89
C ARG A 236 -50.68 -3.74 12.71
N THR A 237 -50.55 -3.71 14.03
CA THR A 237 -51.70 -3.90 14.92
C THR A 237 -52.79 -2.84 14.74
N PRO A 238 -52.49 -1.51 14.74
CA PRO A 238 -53.50 -0.49 14.46
C PRO A 238 -54.01 -0.56 13.02
N LEU A 239 -53.20 -0.89 12.01
CA LEU A 239 -53.65 -1.04 10.63
C LEU A 239 -54.64 -2.21 10.48
N ALA A 240 -54.40 -3.34 11.14
CA ALA A 240 -55.33 -4.45 11.19
C ALA A 240 -56.67 -4.06 11.85
N ARG A 241 -56.60 -3.23 12.90
CA ARG A 241 -57.79 -2.68 13.57
C ARG A 241 -58.56 -1.70 12.68
N MET A 242 -57.86 -0.85 11.95
CA MET A 242 -58.50 0.06 10.96
C MET A 242 -59.20 -0.77 9.87
N ARG A 243 -58.54 -1.83 9.35
CA ARG A 243 -59.15 -2.73 8.36
C ARG A 243 -60.42 -3.40 8.86
N LEU A 244 -60.46 -3.82 10.13
CA LEU A 244 -61.69 -4.33 10.73
C LEU A 244 -62.76 -3.26 10.83
N GLN A 245 -62.42 -1.99 11.05
CA GLN A 245 -63.36 -0.88 11.09
C GLN A 245 -63.98 -0.58 9.71
N THR A 246 -63.19 -0.77 8.61
CA THR A 246 -63.70 -0.56 7.25
C THR A 246 -64.83 -1.57 6.88
N GLU A 247 -64.81 -2.76 7.48
CA GLU A 247 -65.89 -3.75 7.26
C GLU A 247 -67.28 -3.28 7.75
N PHE A 248 -67.34 -2.28 8.68
CA PHE A 248 -68.56 -1.71 9.20
C PHE A 248 -69.05 -0.46 8.43
N MET A 249 -68.30 -0.06 7.39
CA MET A 249 -68.64 1.09 6.55
C MET A 249 -69.78 0.70 5.59
N SER A 250 -70.83 1.54 5.52
CA SER A 250 -71.98 1.32 4.64
C SER A 250 -71.72 1.79 3.20
N ASP A 251 -70.73 2.62 2.99
CA ASP A 251 -70.31 3.18 1.70
C ASP A 251 -69.19 2.31 1.09
N ASP A 252 -69.53 1.61 0.02
CA ASP A 252 -68.62 0.66 -0.66
C ASP A 252 -67.39 1.38 -1.27
N GLU A 253 -67.56 2.56 -1.84
CA GLU A 253 -66.47 3.36 -2.43
C GLU A 253 -65.49 3.84 -1.35
N MET A 254 -66.05 4.34 -0.24
CA MET A 254 -65.23 4.82 0.89
C MET A 254 -64.49 3.66 1.55
N ARG A 255 -65.13 2.48 1.67
CA ARG A 255 -64.53 1.25 2.19
C ARG A 255 -63.36 0.80 1.33
N GLU A 256 -63.53 0.78 -0.01
CA GLU A 256 -62.49 0.36 -0.94
C GLU A 256 -61.29 1.35 -0.90
N ASN A 257 -61.57 2.67 -0.90
CA ASN A 257 -60.52 3.67 -0.80
C ASN A 257 -59.73 3.55 0.50
N MET A 258 -60.39 3.36 1.66
CA MET A 258 -59.71 3.19 2.95
C MET A 258 -58.89 1.88 3.00
N ASN A 259 -59.38 0.77 2.44
CA ASN A 259 -58.63 -0.48 2.35
C ASN A 259 -57.38 -0.33 1.48
N ASN A 260 -57.47 0.39 0.37
CA ASN A 260 -56.30 0.70 -0.49
C ASN A 260 -55.25 1.53 0.26
N GLU A 261 -55.64 2.52 1.06
CA GLU A 261 -54.72 3.30 1.91
C GLU A 261 -54.04 2.42 2.97
N ILE A 262 -54.79 1.54 3.63
CA ILE A 262 -54.26 0.59 4.62
C ILE A 262 -53.26 -0.37 3.98
N ASP A 263 -53.55 -0.89 2.78
CA ASP A 263 -52.65 -1.79 2.05
C ASP A 263 -51.37 -1.04 1.63
N GLU A 264 -51.46 0.24 1.22
CA GLU A 264 -50.31 1.07 0.95
C GLU A 264 -49.42 1.30 2.18
N MET A 265 -50.02 1.65 3.33
CA MET A 265 -49.27 1.79 4.58
C MET A 265 -48.53 0.49 4.96
N ASN A 266 -49.20 -0.67 4.81
CA ASN A 266 -48.59 -1.99 5.03
C ASN A 266 -47.39 -2.21 4.08
N GLN A 267 -47.53 -1.82 2.81
CA GLN A 267 -46.42 -1.92 1.83
C GLN A 267 -45.24 -1.03 2.20
N ILE A 268 -45.49 0.23 2.58
CA ILE A 268 -44.44 1.17 3.03
C ILE A 268 -43.68 0.60 4.24
N ILE A 269 -44.40 0.05 5.23
CA ILE A 269 -43.80 -0.57 6.42
C ILE A 269 -42.92 -1.76 6.02
N ASN A 270 -43.45 -2.64 5.15
CA ASN A 270 -42.70 -3.82 4.68
C ASN A 270 -41.42 -3.39 3.90
N ASP A 271 -41.53 -2.41 3.01
CA ASP A 271 -40.39 -1.86 2.25
C ASP A 271 -39.35 -1.25 3.16
N PHE A 272 -39.78 -0.49 4.19
CA PHE A 272 -38.90 0.09 5.17
C PHE A 272 -38.13 -0.94 5.99
N ILE A 273 -38.83 -1.98 6.50
CA ILE A 273 -38.21 -3.09 7.21
C ILE A 273 -37.20 -3.80 6.31
N ALA A 274 -37.64 -4.03 5.09
CA ALA A 274 -36.82 -4.65 4.08
C ALA A 274 -35.56 -3.84 3.76
N PHE A 275 -35.66 -2.50 3.67
CA PHE A 275 -34.54 -1.57 3.47
C PHE A 275 -33.55 -1.61 4.62
N VAL A 276 -34.03 -1.70 5.85
CA VAL A 276 -33.14 -1.70 7.02
C VAL A 276 -32.49 -3.04 7.26
N LYS A 277 -33.20 -4.16 7.01
CA LYS A 277 -32.67 -5.52 7.10
C LYS A 277 -31.69 -5.88 5.97
N LEU A 278 -31.48 -5.01 4.98
CA LEU A 278 -30.56 -5.28 3.90
C LEU A 278 -29.13 -5.42 4.41
N GLY A 279 -28.54 -6.59 4.30
CA GLY A 279 -27.10 -6.69 4.08
C GLY A 279 -26.23 -7.44 5.04
N SER A 280 -26.68 -8.23 6.01
CA SER A 280 -25.74 -8.81 6.97
C SER A 280 -25.33 -10.27 6.74
N GLU A 281 -26.07 -11.10 6.04
CA GLU A 281 -25.83 -12.55 6.11
C GLU A 281 -25.54 -13.26 4.78
N GLU A 282 -25.82 -12.65 3.63
CA GLU A 282 -25.66 -13.33 2.35
C GLU A 282 -24.20 -13.41 1.91
N LYS A 283 -23.72 -14.63 1.61
CA LYS A 283 -22.36 -14.86 1.14
C LYS A 283 -22.24 -14.65 -0.36
N PHE A 284 -21.05 -14.27 -0.79
CA PHE A 284 -20.71 -14.24 -2.22
C PHE A 284 -20.57 -15.67 -2.76
N GLU A 285 -21.30 -15.96 -3.83
CA GLU A 285 -21.27 -17.24 -4.54
C GLU A 285 -20.89 -17.01 -6.01
N ASN A 286 -20.24 -18.00 -6.61
CA ASN A 286 -19.97 -17.95 -8.05
C ASN A 286 -21.23 -18.39 -8.80
N THR A 287 -21.97 -17.43 -9.34
CA THR A 287 -23.31 -17.65 -9.89
C THR A 287 -23.40 -17.09 -11.31
N ASP A 288 -24.16 -17.75 -12.18
CA ASP A 288 -24.46 -17.27 -13.52
C ASP A 288 -25.54 -16.18 -13.47
N LEU A 289 -25.15 -14.96 -13.83
CA LEU A 289 -26.02 -13.79 -13.81
C LEU A 289 -27.20 -13.92 -14.79
N ILE A 290 -27.04 -14.64 -15.91
CA ILE A 290 -28.11 -14.90 -16.87
C ILE A 290 -29.20 -15.70 -16.20
N THR A 291 -28.85 -16.73 -15.45
CA THR A 291 -29.80 -17.57 -14.71
C THR A 291 -30.59 -16.76 -13.67
N ILE A 292 -29.90 -15.83 -12.94
CA ILE A 292 -30.57 -14.96 -11.97
C ILE A 292 -31.61 -14.06 -12.67
N ILE A 293 -31.20 -13.40 -13.79
CA ILE A 293 -32.12 -12.55 -14.55
C ILE A 293 -33.33 -13.35 -15.02
N GLN A 294 -33.14 -14.52 -15.63
CA GLN A 294 -34.22 -15.37 -16.11
C GLN A 294 -35.18 -15.78 -14.98
N GLN A 295 -34.64 -16.22 -13.84
CA GLN A 295 -35.46 -16.55 -12.65
C GLN A 295 -36.17 -15.33 -12.05
N SER A 296 -35.67 -14.13 -12.22
CA SER A 296 -36.29 -12.92 -11.70
C SER A 296 -37.42 -12.40 -12.58
N ILE A 297 -37.40 -12.66 -13.87
CA ILE A 297 -38.49 -12.25 -14.81
C ILE A 297 -39.61 -13.25 -14.91
N GLU A 298 -39.38 -14.54 -14.61
CA GLU A 298 -40.34 -15.64 -14.75
C GLU A 298 -41.72 -15.35 -14.10
N PRO A 299 -41.81 -14.84 -12.85
CA PRO A 299 -43.10 -14.51 -12.23
C PRO A 299 -43.93 -13.49 -13.02
N TYR A 300 -43.24 -12.52 -13.66
CA TYR A 300 -43.92 -11.47 -14.44
C TYR A 300 -44.43 -12.00 -15.77
N LEU A 301 -43.66 -12.89 -16.42
CA LEU A 301 -44.11 -13.57 -17.65
C LEU A 301 -45.36 -14.43 -17.39
N GLN A 302 -45.40 -15.16 -16.25
CA GLN A 302 -46.55 -15.95 -15.85
C GLN A 302 -47.82 -15.11 -15.57
N GLN A 303 -47.61 -13.84 -15.16
CA GLN A 303 -48.68 -12.83 -15.00
C GLN A 303 -49.10 -12.16 -16.32
N GLY A 304 -48.54 -12.59 -17.46
CA GLY A 304 -48.82 -12.00 -18.78
C GLY A 304 -48.18 -10.61 -19.02
N LYS A 305 -47.23 -10.17 -18.17
CA LYS A 305 -46.50 -8.90 -18.35
C LYS A 305 -45.48 -9.04 -19.47
N GLN A 306 -45.36 -7.99 -20.29
CA GLN A 306 -44.45 -7.99 -21.41
C GLN A 306 -43.03 -7.61 -20.95
N VAL A 307 -42.11 -8.59 -20.99
CA VAL A 307 -40.70 -8.45 -20.70
C VAL A 307 -39.88 -8.98 -21.87
N ASP A 308 -38.91 -8.19 -22.34
CA ASP A 308 -38.00 -8.55 -23.43
C ASP A 308 -36.59 -8.63 -22.89
N PHE A 309 -36.02 -9.84 -22.73
CA PHE A 309 -34.62 -10.04 -22.28
C PHE A 309 -33.74 -10.44 -23.45
N LYS A 310 -32.64 -9.71 -23.63
CA LYS A 310 -31.63 -9.95 -24.66
C LYS A 310 -30.22 -9.98 -24.11
N THR A 311 -29.44 -10.94 -24.57
CA THR A 311 -27.99 -11.01 -24.28
C THR A 311 -27.28 -11.78 -25.40
N ASP A 312 -26.07 -11.36 -25.72
CA ASP A 312 -25.18 -12.07 -26.65
C ASP A 312 -24.27 -13.08 -25.91
N MET A 313 -24.39 -13.17 -24.59
CA MET A 313 -23.54 -14.01 -23.77
C MET A 313 -24.19 -15.38 -23.54
N SER A 314 -23.41 -16.45 -23.72
CA SER A 314 -23.87 -17.81 -23.40
C SER A 314 -23.82 -18.13 -21.89
N LYS A 315 -22.90 -17.50 -21.14
CA LYS A 315 -22.73 -17.61 -19.68
C LYS A 315 -22.09 -16.35 -19.12
N CYS A 316 -22.49 -15.97 -17.89
CA CYS A 316 -21.92 -14.81 -17.18
C CYS A 316 -21.70 -15.14 -15.71
N HIS A 317 -20.62 -15.88 -15.42
CA HIS A 317 -20.27 -16.27 -14.05
C HIS A 317 -19.56 -15.13 -13.31
N LEU A 318 -20.15 -14.71 -12.20
CA LEU A 318 -19.64 -13.63 -11.35
C LEU A 318 -19.75 -14.04 -9.88
N LYS A 319 -18.87 -13.50 -9.05
CA LYS A 319 -18.93 -13.66 -7.59
C LYS A 319 -19.93 -12.66 -7.02
N LEU A 320 -21.16 -13.09 -6.79
CA LEU A 320 -22.30 -12.25 -6.42
C LEU A 320 -22.99 -12.79 -5.15
N LYS A 321 -23.88 -11.98 -4.60
CA LYS A 321 -24.91 -12.36 -3.62
C LYS A 321 -26.22 -12.59 -4.39
N PRO A 322 -26.63 -13.84 -4.68
CA PRO A 322 -27.70 -14.14 -5.64
C PRO A 322 -29.07 -13.58 -5.24
N ILE A 323 -29.41 -13.67 -3.94
CA ILE A 323 -30.68 -13.17 -3.39
C ILE A 323 -30.74 -11.65 -3.49
N SER A 324 -29.61 -10.96 -3.16
CA SER A 324 -29.48 -9.52 -3.27
C SER A 324 -29.62 -9.03 -4.70
N ILE A 325 -28.99 -9.73 -5.67
CA ILE A 325 -29.12 -9.39 -7.10
C ILE A 325 -30.57 -9.60 -7.58
N LYS A 326 -31.17 -10.74 -7.25
CA LYS A 326 -32.56 -11.00 -7.61
C LYS A 326 -33.49 -9.92 -7.08
N ARG A 327 -33.33 -9.53 -5.80
CA ARG A 327 -34.14 -8.50 -5.17
C ARG A 327 -33.91 -7.11 -5.80
N MET A 328 -32.66 -6.79 -6.15
CA MET A 328 -32.33 -5.55 -6.86
C MET A 328 -33.05 -5.46 -8.20
N LEU A 329 -33.03 -6.54 -8.98
CA LEU A 329 -33.69 -6.61 -10.28
C LEU A 329 -35.22 -6.49 -10.11
N THR A 330 -35.81 -7.20 -9.16
CA THR A 330 -37.26 -7.15 -8.85
C THR A 330 -37.72 -5.72 -8.54
N ASN A 331 -36.98 -4.97 -7.69
CA ASN A 331 -37.32 -3.58 -7.39
C ASN A 331 -37.29 -2.68 -8.64
N ILE A 332 -36.37 -2.92 -9.58
CA ILE A 332 -36.31 -2.15 -10.82
C ILE A 332 -37.50 -2.53 -11.74
N TYR A 333 -37.84 -3.82 -11.84
CA TYR A 333 -38.98 -4.27 -12.64
C TYR A 333 -40.31 -3.73 -12.11
N GLU A 334 -40.53 -3.77 -10.80
CA GLU A 334 -41.71 -3.19 -10.15
C GLU A 334 -41.85 -1.70 -10.46
N ASN A 335 -40.74 -0.94 -10.37
CA ASN A 335 -40.74 0.46 -10.76
C ASN A 335 -41.06 0.65 -12.25
N ALA A 336 -40.46 -0.17 -13.13
CA ALA A 336 -40.70 -0.09 -14.56
C ALA A 336 -42.16 -0.41 -14.95
N PHE A 337 -42.78 -1.36 -14.28
CA PHE A 337 -44.20 -1.67 -14.49
C PHE A 337 -45.15 -0.65 -13.87
N LYS A 338 -44.76 -0.03 -12.77
CA LYS A 338 -45.61 0.94 -12.04
C LYS A 338 -45.60 2.32 -12.69
N TYR A 339 -44.44 2.81 -13.07
CA TYR A 339 -44.24 4.18 -13.56
C TYR A 339 -43.97 4.26 -15.06
N GLY A 340 -43.60 3.14 -15.67
CA GLY A 340 -43.29 3.02 -17.08
C GLY A 340 -44.46 2.51 -17.93
N LYS A 341 -44.12 2.10 -19.14
CA LYS A 341 -45.07 1.41 -20.05
C LYS A 341 -44.40 0.14 -20.61
N PRO A 342 -45.14 -0.92 -20.83
CA PRO A 342 -44.63 -2.14 -21.43
C PRO A 342 -44.22 -1.91 -22.92
N PRO A 343 -43.28 -2.77 -23.45
CA PRO A 343 -42.56 -3.82 -22.76
C PRO A 343 -41.41 -3.29 -21.92
N VAL A 344 -41.11 -3.93 -20.76
CA VAL A 344 -39.88 -3.69 -20.04
C VAL A 344 -38.74 -4.43 -20.75
N LYS A 345 -37.72 -3.71 -21.18
CA LYS A 345 -36.58 -4.30 -21.91
C LYS A 345 -35.39 -4.43 -21.01
N ILE A 346 -34.73 -5.58 -21.06
CA ILE A 346 -33.54 -5.92 -20.26
C ILE A 346 -32.46 -6.34 -21.23
N THR A 347 -31.29 -5.74 -21.15
CA THR A 347 -30.11 -6.18 -21.90
C THR A 347 -28.97 -6.47 -20.96
N LEU A 348 -28.23 -7.55 -21.25
CA LEU A 348 -27.00 -7.90 -20.55
C LEU A 348 -25.87 -7.96 -21.58
N GLU A 349 -24.89 -7.11 -21.40
CA GLU A 349 -23.75 -6.97 -22.29
C GLU A 349 -22.43 -7.08 -21.51
N LYS A 350 -21.36 -7.50 -22.20
CA LYS A 350 -20.01 -7.46 -21.67
C LYS A 350 -19.30 -6.20 -22.14
N GLU A 351 -18.92 -5.32 -21.23
CA GLU A 351 -18.16 -4.10 -21.50
C GLU A 351 -16.77 -4.19 -20.83
N SER A 352 -15.77 -4.63 -21.58
CA SER A 352 -14.40 -4.88 -21.04
C SER A 352 -14.42 -5.86 -19.86
N ASP A 353 -14.07 -5.38 -18.62
CA ASP A 353 -14.05 -6.16 -17.39
C ASP A 353 -15.35 -6.02 -16.57
N LEU A 354 -16.45 -5.57 -17.18
CA LEU A 354 -17.71 -5.31 -16.51
C LEU A 354 -18.84 -6.08 -17.20
N ALA A 355 -19.75 -6.65 -16.41
CA ALA A 355 -21.07 -7.05 -16.85
C ALA A 355 -22.01 -5.85 -16.70
N LYS A 356 -22.64 -5.45 -17.78
CA LYS A 356 -23.53 -4.29 -17.85
C LYS A 356 -24.96 -4.77 -18.06
N ILE A 357 -25.82 -4.51 -17.08
CA ILE A 357 -27.25 -4.74 -17.19
C ILE A 357 -27.92 -3.40 -17.44
N MET A 358 -28.74 -3.30 -18.46
CA MET A 358 -29.58 -2.14 -18.75
C MET A 358 -31.04 -2.57 -18.71
N ILE A 359 -31.85 -1.86 -17.93
CA ILE A 359 -33.29 -2.11 -17.79
C ILE A 359 -33.98 -0.80 -18.10
N TYR A 360 -34.84 -0.78 -19.09
CA TYR A 360 -35.58 0.41 -19.43
C TYR A 360 -37.05 0.14 -19.71
N ASP A 361 -37.87 1.12 -19.38
CA ASP A 361 -39.26 1.20 -19.67
C ASP A 361 -39.57 2.16 -20.83
N HIS A 362 -40.85 2.26 -21.21
CA HIS A 362 -41.31 3.20 -22.24
C HIS A 362 -42.19 4.33 -21.63
N GLY A 363 -41.92 4.69 -20.37
CA GLY A 363 -42.64 5.74 -19.65
C GLY A 363 -42.25 7.14 -20.11
N LYS A 364 -42.58 8.13 -19.28
CA LYS A 364 -42.29 9.54 -19.54
C LYS A 364 -40.83 9.94 -19.26
N GLY A 365 -40.05 9.06 -18.59
CA GLY A 365 -38.75 9.42 -18.05
C GLY A 365 -38.85 10.40 -16.88
N ILE A 366 -37.70 10.91 -16.42
CA ILE A 366 -37.61 11.87 -15.31
C ILE A 366 -36.69 13.03 -15.70
N ALA A 367 -36.77 14.15 -14.95
CA ALA A 367 -35.86 15.27 -15.17
C ALA A 367 -34.41 14.90 -14.81
N GLU A 368 -33.42 15.35 -15.58
CA GLU A 368 -31.99 15.03 -15.37
C GLU A 368 -31.49 15.37 -13.96
N LYS A 369 -31.99 16.46 -13.37
CA LYS A 369 -31.70 16.87 -11.98
C LYS A 369 -32.08 15.85 -10.91
N ASP A 370 -32.96 14.88 -11.26
CA ASP A 370 -33.49 13.88 -10.35
C ASP A 370 -32.79 12.52 -10.49
N PHE A 371 -31.91 12.30 -11.51
CA PHE A 371 -31.22 11.03 -11.76
C PHE A 371 -30.42 10.48 -10.56
N GLU A 372 -29.78 11.35 -9.79
CA GLU A 372 -29.07 10.94 -8.57
C GLU A 372 -30.02 10.84 -7.37
N LYS A 373 -31.00 11.74 -7.31
CA LYS A 373 -31.90 11.87 -6.16
C LYS A 373 -32.88 10.72 -6.02
N ILE A 374 -33.32 10.10 -7.12
CA ILE A 374 -34.25 8.95 -7.08
C ILE A 374 -33.68 7.73 -6.36
N PHE A 375 -32.37 7.70 -6.12
CA PHE A 375 -31.70 6.67 -5.31
C PHE A 375 -31.59 7.04 -3.81
N GLU A 376 -32.09 8.21 -3.40
CA GLU A 376 -32.16 8.58 -1.99
C GLU A 376 -33.45 8.01 -1.36
N PRO A 377 -33.41 7.56 -0.08
CA PRO A 377 -34.59 7.02 0.59
C PRO A 377 -35.71 8.06 0.67
N PHE A 378 -36.95 7.62 0.44
CA PHE A 378 -38.16 8.45 0.49
C PHE A 378 -38.26 9.54 -0.58
N VAL A 379 -37.39 9.53 -1.58
CA VAL A 379 -37.41 10.51 -2.66
C VAL A 379 -38.21 9.92 -3.83
N MET A 380 -39.17 10.71 -4.31
CA MET A 380 -39.96 10.44 -5.51
C MET A 380 -39.70 11.54 -6.54
N ALA A 381 -39.62 11.18 -7.83
CA ALA A 381 -39.51 12.17 -8.90
C ALA A 381 -40.76 13.07 -8.94
N GLN A 382 -40.60 14.34 -9.32
CA GLN A 382 -41.70 15.30 -9.35
C GLN A 382 -42.88 14.86 -10.25
N SER A 383 -42.58 14.09 -11.29
CA SER A 383 -43.58 13.51 -12.20
C SER A 383 -44.43 12.40 -11.58
N SER A 384 -44.00 11.83 -10.46
CA SER A 384 -44.66 10.70 -9.77
C SER A 384 -45.31 11.07 -8.44
N LYS A 385 -45.33 12.37 -8.08
CA LYS A 385 -45.86 12.84 -6.78
C LYS A 385 -47.36 12.53 -6.54
N ASN A 386 -48.09 12.29 -7.61
CA ASN A 386 -49.53 11.94 -7.54
C ASN A 386 -49.73 10.42 -7.62
N GLU A 387 -48.69 9.63 -7.65
CA GLU A 387 -48.76 8.16 -7.70
C GLU A 387 -48.24 7.57 -6.37
N TYR A 388 -49.02 6.63 -5.84
CA TYR A 388 -48.71 5.96 -4.56
C TYR A 388 -47.35 5.24 -4.61
N GLY A 389 -46.50 5.42 -3.57
CA GLY A 389 -45.24 4.66 -3.47
C GLY A 389 -44.38 5.08 -2.29
N SER A 390 -43.58 4.14 -1.75
CA SER A 390 -42.73 4.37 -0.59
C SER A 390 -41.48 5.24 -0.86
N GLY A 391 -41.09 5.41 -2.12
CA GLY A 391 -39.79 6.03 -2.49
C GLY A 391 -38.58 5.25 -2.02
N LEU A 392 -38.73 3.99 -1.62
CA LEU A 392 -37.65 3.14 -1.09
C LEU A 392 -37.07 2.19 -2.15
N GLY A 393 -37.82 1.84 -3.20
CA GLY A 393 -37.42 0.81 -4.16
C GLY A 393 -36.06 1.05 -4.78
N LEU A 394 -35.79 2.24 -5.34
CA LEU A 394 -34.50 2.54 -5.96
C LEU A 394 -33.36 2.78 -4.95
N SER A 395 -33.68 3.23 -3.73
CA SER A 395 -32.69 3.31 -2.66
C SER A 395 -32.23 1.90 -2.20
N ILE A 396 -33.13 0.93 -2.21
CA ILE A 396 -32.83 -0.50 -2.02
C ILE A 396 -31.88 -0.99 -3.13
N VAL A 397 -32.17 -0.65 -4.38
CA VAL A 397 -31.30 -0.98 -5.53
C VAL A 397 -29.89 -0.45 -5.34
N LYS A 398 -29.72 0.83 -4.97
CA LYS A 398 -28.40 1.42 -4.71
C LYS A 398 -27.64 0.71 -3.60
N LYS A 399 -28.30 0.40 -2.50
CA LYS A 399 -27.69 -0.29 -1.37
C LYS A 399 -27.27 -1.72 -1.72
N LEU A 400 -28.11 -2.48 -2.42
CA LEU A 400 -27.82 -3.85 -2.88
C LEU A 400 -26.69 -3.87 -3.93
N ALA A 401 -26.66 -2.88 -4.83
CA ALA A 401 -25.57 -2.70 -5.78
C ALA A 401 -24.23 -2.49 -5.06
N GLN A 402 -24.18 -1.61 -4.07
CA GLN A 402 -22.97 -1.38 -3.26
C GLN A 402 -22.47 -2.64 -2.56
N GLN A 403 -23.40 -3.46 -2.03
CA GLN A 403 -23.05 -4.73 -1.38
C GLN A 403 -22.50 -5.79 -2.33
N ASN A 404 -22.83 -5.70 -3.62
CA ASN A 404 -22.31 -6.54 -4.68
C ASN A 404 -21.11 -5.93 -5.43
N ASN A 405 -20.50 -4.86 -4.91
CA ASN A 405 -19.45 -4.11 -5.58
C ASN A 405 -19.85 -3.61 -6.98
N ALA A 406 -21.15 -3.40 -7.18
CA ALA A 406 -21.71 -2.88 -8.41
C ALA A 406 -21.97 -1.37 -8.33
N ARG A 407 -22.10 -0.74 -9.48
CA ARG A 407 -22.55 0.66 -9.61
C ARG A 407 -23.90 0.69 -10.29
N VAL A 408 -24.76 1.58 -9.85
CA VAL A 408 -26.06 1.83 -10.48
C VAL A 408 -26.16 3.29 -10.88
N SER A 409 -26.74 3.55 -12.04
CA SER A 409 -27.03 4.88 -12.56
C SER A 409 -28.36 4.90 -13.29
N ALA A 410 -28.95 6.08 -13.42
CA ALA A 410 -30.19 6.32 -14.14
C ALA A 410 -29.96 7.32 -15.28
N SER A 411 -30.67 7.15 -16.37
CA SER A 411 -30.73 8.07 -17.50
C SER A 411 -32.06 7.93 -18.22
N ASN A 412 -32.42 8.89 -19.05
CA ASN A 412 -33.58 8.71 -19.95
C ASN A 412 -33.12 7.97 -21.21
N HIS A 413 -33.94 7.01 -21.65
CA HIS A 413 -33.68 6.30 -22.89
C HIS A 413 -34.05 7.19 -24.11
N ILE A 414 -33.30 7.05 -25.21
CA ILE A 414 -33.48 7.91 -26.42
C ILE A 414 -34.90 7.79 -27.01
N ASN A 415 -35.54 6.65 -26.85
CA ASN A 415 -36.93 6.41 -27.33
C ASN A 415 -37.99 6.71 -26.27
N GLY A 416 -37.64 7.45 -25.20
CA GLY A 416 -38.49 7.73 -24.04
C GLY A 416 -38.41 6.64 -22.97
N GLY A 417 -38.78 7.00 -21.73
CA GLY A 417 -38.70 6.14 -20.58
C GLY A 417 -37.43 6.29 -19.74
N LEU A 418 -37.45 5.70 -18.54
CA LEU A 418 -36.32 5.65 -17.62
C LEU A 418 -35.46 4.40 -17.91
N GLN A 419 -34.17 4.58 -17.98
CA GLN A 419 -33.17 3.51 -18.07
C GLN A 419 -32.38 3.44 -16.79
N ILE A 420 -32.33 2.26 -16.18
CA ILE A 420 -31.45 1.95 -15.05
C ILE A 420 -30.31 1.07 -15.57
N GLU A 421 -29.08 1.51 -15.33
CA GLU A 421 -27.86 0.80 -15.71
C GLU A 421 -27.15 0.27 -14.44
N ILE A 422 -26.78 -1.02 -14.45
CA ILE A 422 -26.02 -1.67 -13.38
C ILE A 422 -24.73 -2.20 -13.97
N LYS A 423 -23.58 -1.80 -13.42
CA LYS A 423 -22.25 -2.28 -13.79
C LYS A 423 -21.63 -3.09 -12.67
N ILE A 424 -21.30 -4.36 -12.97
CA ILE A 424 -20.73 -5.32 -12.04
C ILE A 424 -19.36 -5.75 -12.57
N LYS A 425 -18.34 -5.74 -11.71
CA LYS A 425 -16.99 -6.13 -12.10
C LYS A 425 -16.85 -7.65 -12.09
N TYR A 426 -16.19 -8.20 -13.16
CA TYR A 426 -15.79 -9.61 -13.25
C TYR A 426 -14.83 -10.04 -12.16
#